data_6490efcb96262f93d03594d64574179a
#
_entry.id   6490efcb96262f93d03594d64574179a
#
_cell.length_a   1.000
_cell.length_b   1.000
_cell.length_c   1.000
_cell.angle_alpha   90.00
_cell.angle_beta   90.00
_cell.angle_gamma   90.00
#
_symmetry.space_group_name_H-M   'P 1'
#
loop_
_entity.id
_entity.type
_entity.pdbx_description
1 polymer ?
#
loop_
_entity_poly.entity_id
_entity_poly.type
_entity_poly.pdbx_seq_one_letter_code
_entity_poly.pdbx_strand_id
1 'polypeptide(L)' 'MTVFNTILTIVFIILSIVITVIILM' A
#
# COMPACT_ATOMS: atom_id res chain seq x y z
N MET A 1 -9.34 15.39 -8.65
CA MET A 1 -9.53 14.00 -8.18
C MET A 1 -9.33 13.05 -9.35
N THR A 2 -8.29 12.24 -9.30
CA THR A 2 -7.98 11.31 -10.37
C THR A 2 -8.04 9.89 -9.82
N VAL A 3 -8.70 9.01 -10.54
CA VAL A 3 -8.79 7.59 -10.19
C VAL A 3 -7.38 7.00 -10.08
N PHE A 4 -6.48 7.45 -10.92
CA PHE A 4 -5.09 7.01 -10.90
C PHE A 4 -4.42 7.30 -9.55
N ASN A 5 -4.64 8.47 -8.99
CA ASN A 5 -4.07 8.84 -7.69
C ASN A 5 -4.62 7.95 -6.56
N THR A 6 -5.91 7.65 -6.60
CA THR A 6 -6.55 6.77 -5.62
C THR A 6 -5.94 5.37 -5.67
N ILE A 7 -5.71 4.85 -6.85
CA ILE A 7 -5.12 3.53 -7.03
C ILE A 7 -3.71 3.49 -6.44
N LEU A 8 -2.91 4.51 -6.67
CA LEU A 8 -1.56 4.59 -6.10
C LEU A 8 -1.57 4.59 -4.57
N THR A 9 -2.50 5.29 -3.97
CA THR A 9 -2.64 5.33 -2.52
C THR A 9 -2.95 3.94 -1.96
N ILE A 10 -3.88 3.24 -2.57
CA ILE A 10 -4.27 1.89 -2.15
C ILE A 10 -3.08 0.94 -2.27
N VAL A 11 -2.33 1.00 -3.36
CA VAL A 11 -1.16 0.15 -3.57
C VAL A 11 -0.12 0.39 -2.47
N PHE A 12 0.12 1.65 -2.10
CA PHE A 12 1.08 1.97 -1.04
C PHE A 12 0.63 1.43 0.32
N ILE A 13 -0.65 1.50 0.63
CA ILE A 13 -1.17 0.95 1.87
C ILE A 13 -0.97 -0.56 1.92
N ILE A 14 -1.30 -1.26 0.86
CA ILE A 14 -1.14 -2.71 0.77
C ILE A 14 0.33 -3.10 0.90
N LEU A 15 1.22 -2.45 0.19
CA LEU A 15 2.66 -2.71 0.27
C LEU A 15 3.19 -2.46 1.67
N SER A 16 2.76 -1.40 2.32
CA SER A 16 3.18 -1.09 3.68
C SER A 16 2.79 -2.20 4.66
N ILE A 17 1.59 -2.71 4.56
CA ILE A 17 1.11 -3.80 5.40
C ILE A 17 1.93 -5.07 5.14
N VAL A 18 2.17 -5.42 3.89
CA VAL A 18 2.94 -6.61 3.52
C VAL A 18 4.35 -6.54 4.08
N ILE A 19 5.01 -5.40 3.91
CA ILE A 19 6.37 -5.20 4.42
C ILE A 19 6.40 -5.31 5.94
N THR A 20 5.44 -4.71 6.62
CA THR A 20 5.35 -4.77 8.08
C THR A 20 5.21 -6.21 8.56
N VAL A 21 4.37 -6.99 7.93
CA VAL A 21 4.17 -8.40 8.28
C VAL A 21 5.46 -9.19 8.07
N ILE A 22 6.17 -8.94 6.99
CA ILE A 22 7.44 -9.63 6.71
C ILE A 22 8.48 -9.31 7.78
N ILE A 23 8.58 -8.06 8.20
CA ILE A 23 9.53 -7.66 9.23
C ILE A 23 9.13 -8.26 10.58
N LEU A 24 7.86 -8.32 10.88
CA LEU A 24 7.36 -8.88 12.13
C LEU A 24 7.61 -10.38 12.21
N MET A 25 7.61 -11.04 11.08
CA MET A 25 7.88 -12.47 11.01
C MET A 25 9.39 -12.73 10.93
#